data_0291d01548ea88841263c77ddb783e03
#
_entry.id   0291d01548ea88841263c77ddb783e03
#
_cell.length_a   1.000
_cell.length_b   1.000
_cell.length_c   1.000
_cell.angle_alpha   90.00
_cell.angle_beta   90.00
_cell.angle_gamma   90.00
#
_symmetry.space_group_name_H-M   'P 1'
#
loop_
_entity.id
_entity.type
_entity.pdbx_description
1 polymer ?
#
loop_
_entity_poly.entity_id
_entity_poly.type
_entity_poly.pdbx_seq_one_letter_code
_entity_poly.pdbx_strand_id
1 'polypeptide(L)'
;MARIAGINIPVNKHVWVGLMHIYGIGRSRALAVCKAANVVPSTRVRDLTEPEVNALRTQVSRFMVEGDLRRENSMSLKRLMDLGCYRGIRHRKGLPARGQRTRTNARTRKGPRRAAIKTNVQAGKV
;
A
#
# COMPACT_ATOMS: atom_id res chain seq x y z
N MET A 1 -17.13 13.53 11.33
CA MET A 1 -16.12 12.78 10.52
C MET A 1 -15.62 11.61 11.35
N ALA A 2 -15.74 10.38 10.82
CA ALA A 2 -15.22 9.20 11.52
C ALA A 2 -13.71 9.10 11.32
N ARG A 3 -12.94 9.10 12.42
CA ARG A 3 -11.50 8.89 12.42
C ARG A 3 -11.18 7.54 13.05
N ILE A 4 -10.51 6.64 12.31
CA ILE A 4 -10.14 5.30 12.77
C ILE A 4 -8.65 5.07 12.47
N ALA A 5 -7.90 4.56 13.43
CA ALA A 5 -6.45 4.34 13.33
C ALA A 5 -5.67 5.60 12.85
N GLY A 6 -6.12 6.78 13.27
CA GLY A 6 -5.49 8.05 12.86
C GLY A 6 -5.89 8.56 11.48
N ILE A 7 -6.65 7.79 10.67
CA ILE A 7 -7.06 8.14 9.32
C ILE A 7 -8.50 8.64 9.28
N ASN A 8 -8.74 9.71 8.53
CA ASN A 8 -10.07 10.21 8.26
C ASN A 8 -10.74 9.36 7.18
N ILE A 9 -11.86 8.75 7.52
CA ILE A 9 -12.60 7.90 6.60
C ILE A 9 -13.56 8.73 5.75
N PRO A 10 -13.62 8.52 4.43
CA PRO A 10 -14.50 9.30 3.55
C PRO A 10 -15.96 9.01 3.86
N VAL A 11 -16.71 10.08 4.21
CA VAL A 11 -18.09 10.02 4.69
C VAL A 11 -19.11 9.51 3.66
N ASN A 12 -18.85 9.73 2.37
CA ASN A 12 -19.76 9.36 1.28
C ASN A 12 -19.62 7.92 0.81
N LYS A 13 -18.64 7.17 1.32
CA LYS A 13 -18.39 5.77 0.94
C LYS A 13 -19.09 4.80 1.89
N HIS A 14 -19.31 3.56 1.41
CA HIS A 14 -19.72 2.47 2.28
C HIS A 14 -18.63 2.17 3.30
N VAL A 15 -19.01 1.67 4.47
CA VAL A 15 -18.09 1.40 5.61
C VAL A 15 -16.94 0.50 5.19
N TRP A 16 -17.20 -0.62 4.51
CA TRP A 16 -16.14 -1.52 4.08
C TRP A 16 -15.16 -0.87 3.09
N VAL A 17 -15.65 0.02 2.20
CA VAL A 17 -14.80 0.77 1.27
C VAL A 17 -14.00 1.84 2.03
N GLY A 18 -14.65 2.50 2.98
CA GLY A 18 -14.00 3.48 3.85
C GLY A 18 -12.84 2.87 4.65
N LEU A 19 -13.03 1.69 5.22
CA LEU A 19 -11.99 0.97 5.96
C LEU A 19 -10.77 0.60 5.11
N MET A 20 -10.94 0.38 3.80
CA MET A 20 -9.81 0.11 2.90
C MET A 20 -8.87 1.31 2.68
N HIS A 21 -9.25 2.52 3.12
CA HIS A 21 -8.33 3.67 3.14
C HIS A 21 -7.24 3.54 4.21
N ILE A 22 -7.43 2.62 5.17
CA ILE A 22 -6.42 2.33 6.20
C ILE A 22 -5.39 1.36 5.61
N TYR A 23 -4.13 1.75 5.63
CA TYR A 23 -3.04 0.89 5.14
C TYR A 23 -2.95 -0.40 5.98
N GLY A 24 -3.05 -1.55 5.31
CA GLY A 24 -3.09 -2.86 5.94
C GLY A 24 -4.49 -3.48 6.02
N ILE A 25 -5.54 -2.73 5.71
CA ILE A 25 -6.91 -3.24 5.61
C ILE A 25 -7.32 -3.31 4.14
N GLY A 26 -7.41 -4.52 3.62
CA GLY A 26 -7.96 -4.80 2.31
C GLY A 26 -9.43 -5.24 2.41
N ARG A 27 -10.03 -5.59 1.27
CA ARG A 27 -11.45 -5.99 1.18
C ARG A 27 -11.82 -7.09 2.19
N SER A 28 -11.04 -8.15 2.27
CA SER A 28 -11.33 -9.29 3.16
C SER A 28 -11.33 -8.88 4.63
N ARG A 29 -10.32 -8.13 5.07
CA ARG A 29 -10.22 -7.63 6.44
C ARG A 29 -11.33 -6.62 6.74
N ALA A 30 -11.64 -5.71 5.82
CA ALA A 30 -12.73 -4.76 5.98
C ALA A 30 -14.07 -5.44 6.22
N LEU A 31 -14.41 -6.45 5.43
CA LEU A 31 -15.64 -7.23 5.61
C LEU A 31 -15.65 -8.02 6.93
N ALA A 32 -14.51 -8.61 7.31
CA ALA A 32 -14.37 -9.31 8.59
C ALA A 32 -14.54 -8.36 9.79
N VAL A 33 -13.99 -7.14 9.72
CA VAL A 33 -14.16 -6.10 10.74
C VAL A 33 -15.61 -5.67 10.85
N CYS A 34 -16.30 -5.43 9.72
CA CYS A 34 -17.72 -5.08 9.73
C CYS A 34 -18.56 -6.20 10.37
N LYS A 35 -18.30 -7.46 10.00
CA LYS A 35 -19.00 -8.62 10.58
C LYS A 35 -18.75 -8.74 12.09
N ALA A 36 -17.52 -8.57 12.55
CA ALA A 36 -17.15 -8.64 13.97
C ALA A 36 -17.70 -7.47 14.80
N ALA A 37 -17.92 -6.32 14.18
CA ALA A 37 -18.53 -5.14 14.80
C ALA A 37 -20.07 -5.13 14.71
N ASN A 38 -20.69 -6.15 14.07
CA ASN A 38 -22.13 -6.22 13.76
C ASN A 38 -22.64 -4.99 12.97
N VAL A 39 -21.81 -4.44 12.09
CA VAL A 39 -22.18 -3.31 11.24
C VAL A 39 -22.42 -3.80 9.81
N VAL A 40 -23.52 -3.35 9.20
CA VAL A 40 -23.84 -3.70 7.81
C VAL A 40 -22.80 -3.07 6.88
N PRO A 41 -22.06 -3.84 6.06
CA PRO A 41 -20.97 -3.30 5.23
C PRO A 41 -21.41 -2.23 4.22
N SER A 42 -22.66 -2.31 3.74
CA SER A 42 -23.24 -1.35 2.78
C SER A 42 -23.72 -0.03 3.39
N THR A 43 -23.75 0.09 4.73
CA THR A 43 -24.06 1.36 5.39
C THR A 43 -23.03 2.42 4.99
N ARG A 44 -23.46 3.66 4.79
CA ARG A 44 -22.54 4.77 4.52
C ARG A 44 -21.88 5.24 5.80
N VAL A 45 -20.65 5.70 5.71
CA VAL A 45 -19.88 6.17 6.88
C VAL A 45 -20.57 7.33 7.60
N ARG A 46 -21.31 8.17 6.87
CA ARG A 46 -22.09 9.31 7.45
C ARG A 46 -23.25 8.86 8.34
N ASP A 47 -23.79 7.66 8.06
CA ASP A 47 -25.00 7.14 8.71
C ASP A 47 -24.65 6.25 9.93
N LEU A 48 -23.33 6.15 10.26
CA LEU A 48 -22.85 5.39 11.41
C LEU A 48 -23.13 6.14 12.72
N THR A 49 -23.56 5.38 13.71
CA THR A 49 -23.70 5.84 15.09
C THR A 49 -22.33 5.82 15.82
N GLU A 50 -22.19 6.63 16.85
CA GLU A 50 -20.97 6.66 17.70
C GLU A 50 -20.57 5.27 18.24
N PRO A 51 -21.50 4.47 18.82
CA PRO A 51 -21.15 3.12 19.29
C PRO A 51 -20.64 2.18 18.19
N GLU A 52 -21.20 2.26 16.98
CA GLU A 52 -20.72 1.48 15.84
C GLU A 52 -19.31 1.90 15.43
N VAL A 53 -19.02 3.20 15.41
CA VAL A 53 -17.66 3.70 15.13
C VAL A 53 -16.66 3.20 16.18
N ASN A 54 -17.04 3.18 17.45
CA ASN A 54 -16.19 2.68 18.53
C ASN A 54 -15.99 1.15 18.43
N ALA A 55 -17.02 0.40 18.07
CA ALA A 55 -16.89 -1.03 17.80
C ALA A 55 -15.94 -1.31 16.64
N LEU A 56 -16.02 -0.54 15.55
CA LEU A 56 -15.09 -0.63 14.42
C LEU A 56 -13.66 -0.29 14.85
N ARG A 57 -13.43 0.76 15.64
CA ARG A 57 -12.11 1.11 16.20
C ARG A 57 -11.50 -0.05 16.98
N THR A 58 -12.28 -0.66 17.87
CA THR A 58 -11.86 -1.81 18.69
C THR A 58 -11.48 -3.02 17.82
N GLN A 59 -12.20 -3.29 16.74
CA GLN A 59 -11.86 -4.39 15.84
C GLN A 59 -10.63 -4.08 14.99
N VAL A 60 -10.47 -2.84 14.52
CA VAL A 60 -9.30 -2.41 13.74
C VAL A 60 -8.03 -2.43 14.59
N SER A 61 -8.09 -2.09 15.88
CA SER A 61 -6.92 -2.10 16.77
C SER A 61 -6.31 -3.49 16.99
N ARG A 62 -7.03 -4.56 16.63
CA ARG A 62 -6.48 -5.93 16.65
C ARG A 62 -5.49 -6.22 15.51
N PHE A 63 -5.47 -5.36 14.51
CA PHE A 63 -4.59 -5.51 13.36
C PHE A 63 -3.44 -4.49 13.42
N MET A 64 -2.28 -4.93 13.01
CA MET A 64 -1.16 -4.02 12.79
C MET A 64 -1.45 -3.24 11.50
N VAL A 65 -1.60 -1.92 11.60
CA VAL A 65 -2.03 -1.04 10.51
C VAL A 65 -1.17 0.22 10.46
N GLU A 66 -1.29 0.96 9.38
CA GLU A 66 -0.65 2.27 9.15
C GLU A 66 0.84 2.33 9.52
N GLY A 67 1.22 3.15 10.47
CA GLY A 67 2.60 3.43 10.84
C GLY A 67 3.36 2.20 11.29
N ASP A 68 2.76 1.36 12.12
CA ASP A 68 3.38 0.15 12.66
C ASP A 68 3.63 -0.88 11.56
N LEU A 69 2.67 -1.09 10.67
CA LEU A 69 2.83 -1.99 9.52
C LEU A 69 3.88 -1.46 8.54
N ARG A 70 3.93 -0.15 8.29
CA ARG A 70 4.96 0.46 7.43
C ARG A 70 6.34 0.26 8.02
N ARG A 71 6.49 0.45 9.33
CA ARG A 71 7.73 0.23 10.07
C ARG A 71 8.18 -1.23 9.98
N GLU A 72 7.27 -2.17 10.21
CA GLU A 72 7.56 -3.60 10.11
C GLU A 72 8.04 -3.99 8.71
N ASN A 73 7.31 -3.55 7.68
CA ASN A 73 7.68 -3.80 6.29
C ASN A 73 9.06 -3.22 5.95
N SER A 74 9.35 -2.00 6.41
CA SER A 74 10.64 -1.34 6.19
C SER A 74 11.78 -2.07 6.91
N MET A 75 11.55 -2.50 8.15
CA MET A 75 12.54 -3.27 8.92
C MET A 75 12.80 -4.64 8.30
N SER A 76 11.75 -5.33 7.85
CA SER A 76 11.89 -6.62 7.17
C SER A 76 12.71 -6.49 5.88
N LEU A 77 12.45 -5.44 5.09
CA LEU A 77 13.22 -5.17 3.88
C LEU A 77 14.68 -4.80 4.20
N LYS A 78 14.91 -3.94 5.18
CA LYS A 78 16.24 -3.57 5.63
C LYS A 78 17.02 -4.79 6.09
N ARG A 79 16.41 -5.66 6.91
CA ARG A 79 17.04 -6.92 7.35
C ARG A 79 17.53 -7.78 6.18
N LEU A 80 16.73 -7.93 5.12
CA LEU A 80 17.14 -8.67 3.91
C LEU A 80 18.35 -8.02 3.23
N MET A 81 18.40 -6.70 3.18
CA MET A 81 19.52 -5.96 2.58
C MET A 81 20.79 -6.05 3.43
N ASP A 82 20.66 -6.01 4.75
CA ASP A 82 21.78 -6.09 5.70
C ASP A 82 22.39 -7.50 5.73
N LEU A 83 21.55 -8.54 5.62
CA LEU A 83 22.00 -9.94 5.49
C LEU A 83 22.74 -10.21 4.15
N GLY A 84 22.71 -9.30 3.18
CA GLY A 84 23.37 -9.48 1.89
C GLY A 84 22.84 -10.65 1.05
N CYS A 85 21.66 -11.19 1.38
CA CYS A 85 21.08 -12.29 0.62
C CYS A 85 20.68 -11.87 -0.80
N TYR A 86 20.51 -12.81 -1.71
CA TYR A 86 20.15 -12.52 -3.11
C TYR A 86 18.93 -11.59 -3.22
N ARG A 87 17.87 -11.85 -2.47
CA ARG A 87 16.67 -10.99 -2.43
C ARG A 87 17.01 -9.58 -1.98
N GLY A 88 17.82 -9.41 -0.95
CA GLY A 88 18.27 -8.12 -0.45
C GLY A 88 19.08 -7.34 -1.47
N ILE A 89 20.00 -8.01 -2.17
CA ILE A 89 20.78 -7.40 -3.27
C ILE A 89 19.85 -6.94 -4.40
N ARG A 90 18.84 -7.72 -4.75
CA ARG A 90 17.85 -7.35 -5.77
C ARG A 90 17.05 -6.11 -5.35
N HIS A 91 16.62 -6.04 -4.10
CA HIS A 91 15.93 -4.86 -3.56
C HIS A 91 16.84 -3.63 -3.55
N ARG A 92 18.10 -3.76 -3.13
CA ARG A 92 19.10 -2.67 -3.12
C ARG A 92 19.34 -2.11 -4.53
N LYS A 93 19.39 -2.97 -5.54
CA LYS A 93 19.58 -2.59 -6.95
C LYS A 93 18.30 -2.12 -7.66
N GLY A 94 17.15 -2.11 -6.99
CA GLY A 94 15.86 -1.74 -7.61
C GLY A 94 15.40 -2.73 -8.69
N LEU A 95 15.79 -4.01 -8.59
CA LEU A 95 15.47 -5.05 -9.56
C LEU A 95 14.40 -6.00 -9.04
N PRO A 96 13.66 -6.71 -9.93
CA PRO A 96 12.72 -7.74 -9.50
C PRO A 96 13.39 -8.80 -8.65
N ALA A 97 12.78 -9.18 -7.52
CA ALA A 97 13.33 -10.13 -6.55
C ALA A 97 12.74 -11.56 -6.67
N ARG A 98 11.74 -11.76 -7.56
CA ARG A 98 11.01 -13.03 -7.70
C ARG A 98 11.31 -13.76 -9.02
N GLY A 99 12.50 -13.63 -9.57
CA GLY A 99 12.92 -14.36 -10.76
C GLY A 99 12.34 -13.85 -12.08
N GLN A 100 11.71 -12.67 -12.12
CA GLN A 100 11.18 -12.11 -13.35
C GLN A 100 12.33 -11.76 -14.33
N ARG A 101 12.04 -11.90 -15.62
CA ARG A 101 12.97 -11.54 -16.69
C ARG A 101 13.28 -10.04 -16.69
N THR A 102 14.55 -9.67 -16.80
CA THR A 102 15.01 -8.28 -16.73
C THR A 102 15.51 -7.71 -18.04
N ARG A 103 15.79 -8.57 -19.04
CA ARG A 103 16.33 -8.16 -20.35
C ARG A 103 15.35 -7.26 -21.12
N THR A 104 14.07 -7.59 -21.14
CA THR A 104 13.05 -6.90 -21.94
C THR A 104 12.17 -5.95 -21.15
N ASN A 105 11.67 -6.38 -20.00
CA ASN A 105 10.63 -5.71 -19.21
C ASN A 105 11.13 -5.29 -17.82
N ALA A 106 10.37 -5.53 -16.78
CA ALA A 106 10.62 -5.12 -15.40
C ALA A 106 10.54 -3.59 -15.19
N ARG A 107 9.68 -2.92 -15.95
CA ARG A 107 9.53 -1.46 -15.91
C ARG A 107 8.99 -0.95 -14.57
N THR A 108 8.14 -1.72 -13.90
CA THR A 108 7.62 -1.38 -12.56
C THR A 108 8.74 -1.10 -11.56
N ARG A 109 9.83 -1.89 -11.62
CA ARG A 109 10.99 -1.74 -10.72
C ARG A 109 12.04 -0.78 -11.28
N LYS A 110 12.29 -0.81 -12.59
CA LYS A 110 13.31 0.01 -13.26
C LYS A 110 12.83 1.44 -13.56
N GLY A 111 11.52 1.68 -13.53
CA GLY A 111 10.93 2.96 -13.94
C GLY A 111 10.79 3.11 -15.47
N PRO A 112 10.33 4.27 -15.94
CA PRO A 112 10.19 4.57 -17.36
C PRO A 112 11.51 4.41 -18.11
N ARG A 113 11.43 4.13 -19.42
CA ARG A 113 12.63 4.13 -20.27
C ARG A 113 13.13 5.58 -20.37
N ARG A 114 14.44 5.74 -20.24
CA ARG A 114 15.08 7.04 -20.55
C ARG A 114 14.91 7.31 -22.04
N ALA A 115 14.53 8.55 -22.38
CA ALA A 115 14.52 8.97 -23.79
C ALA A 115 15.94 8.85 -24.35
N ALA A 116 16.04 8.36 -25.60
CA ALA A 116 17.31 8.36 -26.30
C ALA A 116 17.80 9.82 -26.42
N ILE A 117 19.05 10.06 -26.05
CA ILE A 117 19.68 11.35 -26.27
C ILE A 117 19.77 11.51 -27.80
N LYS A 118 18.98 12.43 -28.37
CA LYS A 118 19.19 12.84 -29.76
C LYS A 118 20.51 13.59 -29.81
N THR A 119 21.59 12.93 -30.18
CA THR A 119 22.80 13.60 -30.60
C THR A 119 22.46 14.35 -31.88
N ASN A 120 22.32 15.69 -31.77
CA ASN A 120 22.34 16.54 -32.96
C ASN A 120 23.75 16.44 -33.56
N VAL A 121 23.92 15.46 -34.43
CA VAL A 121 25.05 15.51 -35.37
C VAL A 121 24.72 16.65 -36.33
N GLN A 122 25.17 17.87 -36.02
CA GLN A 122 25.29 18.90 -37.04
C GLN A 122 26.32 18.35 -38.04
N ALA A 123 25.80 17.86 -39.15
CA ALA A 123 26.63 17.61 -40.32
C ALA A 123 27.28 18.96 -40.68
N GLY A 124 28.56 19.09 -40.37
CA GLY A 124 29.36 20.21 -40.84
C GLY A 124 29.29 20.19 -42.37
N LYS A 125 28.64 21.20 -42.94
CA LYS A 125 28.78 21.53 -44.35
C LYS A 125 30.20 22.11 -44.48
N VAL A 126 31.06 21.38 -45.21
CA VAL A 126 32.25 21.87 -45.86
C VAL A 126 31.82 22.58 -47.13
#